data_29cbee8924a7fd3bac55e3efb72942b4
#
_entry.id   29cbee8924a7fd3bac55e3efb72942b4
#
_cell.length_a   1.000
_cell.length_b   1.000
_cell.length_c   1.000
_cell.angle_alpha   90.00
_cell.angle_beta   90.00
_cell.angle_gamma   90.00
#
_symmetry.space_group_name_H-M   'P 1'
#
loop_
_entity.id
_entity.type
_entity.pdbx_description
1 polymer ?
#
loop_
_entity_poly.entity_id
_entity_poly.type
_entity_poly.pdbx_seq_one_letter_code
_entity_poly.pdbx_strand_id
1 'polypeptide(L)'
;MEITNNWILPALILVPFIAGFICWLVDKLDDKLPRYIALIGMLITLGLTFALWQTGTFNYELGAKVPSWSAEFMLPWIQTLGINIHLAVDGLSLLMVGLTALLGVLAVGCSWGEIQKNVGFFHLNLLWSLGGVIGVFLAIDMFLFFFFWEMM
;
A
#
# COMPACT_ATOMS: atom_id res chain seq x y z
N MET A 1 -13.65 21.40 10.22
CA MET A 1 -13.01 20.13 10.62
C MET A 1 -11.67 20.13 9.91
N GLU A 2 -10.57 20.39 10.61
CA GLU A 2 -9.24 20.31 9.99
C GLU A 2 -8.95 18.86 9.68
N ILE A 3 -8.82 18.53 8.40
CA ILE A 3 -8.39 17.21 7.96
C ILE A 3 -6.92 17.11 8.34
N THR A 4 -6.62 16.39 9.41
CA THR A 4 -5.24 16.06 9.76
C THR A 4 -4.74 15.02 8.75
N ASN A 5 -4.05 15.49 7.72
CA ASN A 5 -3.47 14.62 6.69
C ASN A 5 -2.53 13.59 7.31
N ASN A 6 -2.94 12.32 7.30
CA ASN A 6 -2.11 11.22 7.79
C ASN A 6 -1.20 10.70 6.68
N TRP A 7 0.08 11.07 6.73
CA TRP A 7 1.09 10.69 5.73
C TRP A 7 1.41 9.19 5.70
N ILE A 8 0.94 8.42 6.67
CA ILE A 8 1.10 6.95 6.67
C ILE A 8 0.32 6.33 5.51
N LEU A 9 -0.84 6.88 5.14
CA LEU A 9 -1.68 6.33 4.05
C LEU A 9 -0.96 6.34 2.69
N PRO A 10 -0.44 7.46 2.19
CA PRO A 10 0.34 7.44 0.95
C PRO A 10 1.64 6.63 1.10
N ALA A 11 2.27 6.60 2.27
CA ALA A 11 3.47 5.80 2.50
C ALA A 11 3.21 4.29 2.35
N LEU A 12 2.04 3.78 2.80
CA LEU A 12 1.65 2.38 2.62
C LEU A 12 1.61 1.94 1.14
N ILE A 13 1.27 2.87 0.24
CA ILE A 13 1.22 2.63 -1.21
C ILE A 13 2.62 2.81 -1.82
N LEU A 14 3.31 3.89 -1.45
CA LEU A 14 4.59 4.25 -2.07
C LEU A 14 5.73 3.30 -1.70
N VAL A 15 5.75 2.76 -0.48
CA VAL A 15 6.83 1.86 -0.03
C VAL A 15 6.95 0.63 -0.93
N PRO A 16 5.89 -0.17 -1.22
CA PRO A 16 6.02 -1.30 -2.12
C PRO A 16 6.37 -0.88 -3.56
N PHE A 17 5.86 0.25 -4.09
CA PHE A 17 6.23 0.73 -5.41
C PHE A 17 7.70 1.08 -5.51
N ILE A 18 8.22 1.84 -4.54
CA ILE A 18 9.63 2.24 -4.50
C ILE A 18 10.53 1.02 -4.32
N ALA A 19 10.18 0.11 -3.39
CA ALA A 19 10.92 -1.12 -3.16
C ALA A 19 10.97 -1.99 -4.42
N GLY A 20 9.85 -2.15 -5.14
CA GLY A 20 9.78 -2.87 -6.41
C GLY A 20 10.67 -2.25 -7.47
N PHE A 21 10.65 -0.92 -7.61
CA PHE A 21 11.50 -0.21 -8.55
C PHE A 21 13.00 -0.38 -8.23
N ILE A 22 13.36 -0.30 -6.95
CA ILE A 22 14.73 -0.54 -6.50
C ILE A 22 15.15 -1.98 -6.79
N CYS A 23 14.29 -2.99 -6.58
CA CYS A 23 14.56 -4.39 -6.92
C CYS A 23 14.95 -4.55 -8.39
N TRP A 24 14.24 -3.88 -9.29
CA TRP A 24 14.54 -3.92 -10.72
C TRP A 24 15.87 -3.26 -11.08
N LEU A 25 16.21 -2.13 -10.45
CA LEU A 25 17.48 -1.43 -10.70
C LEU A 25 18.68 -2.25 -10.21
N VAL A 26 18.54 -2.95 -9.09
CA VAL A 26 19.64 -3.67 -8.43
C VAL A 26 19.83 -5.08 -8.98
N ASP A 27 18.87 -5.60 -9.75
CA ASP A 27 18.92 -6.94 -10.36
C ASP A 27 20.19 -7.20 -11.18
N LYS A 28 20.75 -6.13 -11.76
CA LYS A 28 22.00 -6.21 -12.55
C LYS A 28 23.27 -6.30 -11.69
N LEU A 29 23.19 -6.05 -10.39
CA LEU A 29 24.32 -6.02 -9.49
C LEU A 29 24.50 -7.37 -8.76
N ASP A 30 23.42 -7.94 -8.23
CA ASP A 30 23.41 -9.22 -7.53
C ASP A 30 21.99 -9.80 -7.50
N ASP A 31 21.83 -11.05 -7.87
CA ASP A 31 20.55 -11.78 -7.87
C ASP A 31 19.91 -11.95 -6.47
N LYS A 32 20.67 -11.75 -5.41
CA LYS A 32 20.18 -11.87 -4.03
C LYS A 32 19.61 -10.58 -3.47
N LEU A 33 20.16 -9.43 -3.87
CA LEU A 33 19.76 -8.12 -3.35
C LEU A 33 18.28 -7.80 -3.54
N PRO A 34 17.65 -8.06 -4.71
CA PRO A 34 16.24 -7.79 -4.90
C PRO A 34 15.33 -8.51 -3.90
N ARG A 35 15.67 -9.72 -3.49
CA ARG A 35 14.89 -10.50 -2.51
C ARG A 35 14.88 -9.84 -1.13
N TYR A 36 16.05 -9.38 -0.67
CA TYR A 36 16.16 -8.68 0.62
C TYR A 36 15.41 -7.34 0.59
N ILE A 37 15.55 -6.57 -0.51
CA ILE A 37 14.87 -5.29 -0.66
C ILE A 37 13.35 -5.47 -0.67
N ALA A 38 12.85 -6.47 -1.41
CA ALA A 38 11.43 -6.80 -1.44
C ALA A 38 10.91 -7.20 -0.06
N LEU A 39 11.65 -8.06 0.66
CA LEU A 39 11.28 -8.48 2.02
C LEU A 39 11.23 -7.30 2.98
N ILE A 40 12.26 -6.45 2.97
CA ILE A 40 12.33 -5.25 3.82
C ILE A 40 11.18 -4.29 3.48
N GLY A 41 10.91 -4.05 2.19
CA GLY A 41 9.80 -3.20 1.76
C GLY A 41 8.46 -3.68 2.29
N MET A 42 8.18 -4.99 2.20
CA MET A 42 6.94 -5.58 2.71
C MET A 42 6.86 -5.59 4.23
N LEU A 43 8.00 -5.81 4.93
CA LEU A 43 8.05 -5.69 6.39
C LEU A 43 7.80 -4.26 6.87
N ILE A 44 8.34 -3.25 6.17
CA ILE A 44 8.05 -1.84 6.45
C ILE A 44 6.56 -1.56 6.26
N THR A 45 5.95 -2.02 5.16
CA THR A 45 4.52 -1.86 4.89
C THR A 45 3.68 -2.50 5.99
N LEU A 46 4.02 -3.71 6.42
CA LEU A 46 3.35 -4.40 7.53
C LEU A 46 3.51 -3.63 8.85
N GLY A 47 4.71 -3.11 9.13
CA GLY A 47 4.99 -2.29 10.31
C GLY A 47 4.21 -0.98 10.32
N LEU A 48 4.09 -0.30 9.17
CA LEU A 48 3.27 0.90 9.02
C LEU A 48 1.78 0.61 9.25
N THR A 49 1.29 -0.53 8.75
CA THR A 49 -0.09 -0.97 8.99
C THR A 49 -0.35 -1.21 10.48
N PHE A 50 0.61 -1.84 11.17
CA PHE A 50 0.51 -2.06 12.61
C PHE A 50 0.58 -0.75 13.42
N ALA A 51 1.44 0.18 13.00
CA ALA A 51 1.51 1.52 13.61
C ALA A 51 0.18 2.27 13.44
N LEU A 52 -0.42 2.18 12.25
CA LEU A 52 -1.73 2.78 11.99
C LEU A 52 -2.84 2.14 12.85
N TRP A 53 -2.76 0.84 13.09
CA TRP A 53 -3.69 0.16 14.00
C TRP A 53 -3.58 0.68 15.44
N GLN A 54 -2.36 0.91 15.93
CA GLN A 54 -2.17 1.42 17.30
C GLN A 54 -2.60 2.88 17.47
N THR A 55 -2.48 3.69 16.43
CA THR A 55 -2.81 5.13 16.47
C THR A 55 -4.24 5.44 16.07
N GLY A 56 -4.91 4.53 15.35
CA GLY A 56 -6.27 4.70 14.86
C GLY A 56 -7.32 4.59 15.97
N THR A 57 -8.24 5.55 16.02
CA THR A 57 -9.43 5.47 16.86
C THR A 57 -10.54 4.77 16.06
N PHE A 58 -10.69 3.47 16.25
CA PHE A 58 -11.73 2.65 15.60
C PHE A 58 -13.04 2.66 16.42
N ASN A 59 -13.54 3.84 16.76
CA ASN A 59 -14.82 3.99 17.47
C ASN A 59 -15.98 3.89 16.47
N TYR A 60 -16.67 2.76 16.50
CA TYR A 60 -17.87 2.53 15.72
C TYR A 60 -19.07 3.14 16.48
N GLU A 61 -19.51 4.34 16.12
CA GLU A 61 -20.79 4.86 16.57
C GLU A 61 -21.91 4.31 15.66
N LEU A 62 -22.63 3.32 16.16
CA LEU A 62 -23.84 2.80 15.52
C LEU A 62 -24.88 3.93 15.40
N GLY A 63 -25.08 4.43 14.17
CA GLY A 63 -26.05 5.49 13.87
C GLY A 63 -25.44 6.85 13.49
N ALA A 64 -24.11 6.97 13.39
CA ALA A 64 -23.48 8.16 12.82
C ALA A 64 -23.91 8.35 11.36
N LYS A 65 -24.45 9.54 11.05
CA LYS A 65 -24.90 9.89 9.68
C LYS A 65 -23.76 10.13 8.69
N VAL A 66 -22.51 10.12 9.15
CA VAL A 66 -21.29 10.36 8.35
C VAL A 66 -20.29 9.25 8.65
N PRO A 67 -19.64 8.65 7.64
CA PRO A 67 -18.58 7.67 7.87
C PRO A 67 -17.45 8.31 8.70
N SER A 68 -17.12 7.71 9.84
CA SER A 68 -15.97 8.14 10.65
C SER A 68 -14.75 7.37 10.16
N TRP A 69 -13.88 8.01 9.38
CA TRP A 69 -12.61 7.45 8.98
C TRP A 69 -11.62 7.48 10.15
N SER A 70 -10.88 6.39 10.34
CA SER A 70 -9.85 6.31 11.40
C SER A 70 -8.60 7.12 11.06
N ALA A 71 -8.30 7.26 9.78
CA ALA A 71 -7.29 8.14 9.24
C ALA A 71 -7.69 8.55 7.82
N GLU A 72 -7.34 9.77 7.45
CA GLU A 72 -7.69 10.36 6.17
C GLU A 72 -6.51 11.17 5.61
N PHE A 73 -6.35 11.15 4.29
CA PHE A 73 -5.38 11.96 3.55
C PHE A 73 -6.06 12.52 2.31
N MET A 74 -6.07 13.84 2.17
CA MET A 74 -6.66 14.52 1.01
C MET A 74 -5.66 15.49 0.40
N LEU A 75 -5.41 15.32 -0.90
CA LEU A 75 -4.60 16.24 -1.70
C LEU A 75 -5.39 16.60 -2.98
N PRO A 76 -5.69 17.89 -3.23
CA PRO A 76 -6.33 18.30 -4.46
C PRO A 76 -5.39 18.04 -5.65
N TRP A 77 -5.86 17.26 -6.66
CA TRP A 77 -5.06 16.92 -7.83
C TRP A 77 -5.53 17.67 -9.08
N ILE A 78 -6.73 17.37 -9.58
CA ILE A 78 -7.28 18.02 -10.78
C ILE A 78 -8.56 18.75 -10.39
N GLN A 79 -8.42 20.00 -9.93
CA GLN A 79 -9.53 20.79 -9.42
C GLN A 79 -10.61 21.07 -10.47
N THR A 80 -10.23 21.20 -11.76
CA THR A 80 -11.16 21.42 -12.86
C THR A 80 -12.13 20.27 -13.09
N LEU A 81 -11.75 19.05 -12.73
CA LEU A 81 -12.56 17.84 -12.84
C LEU A 81 -13.10 17.36 -11.48
N GLY A 82 -12.79 18.08 -10.39
CA GLY A 82 -13.18 17.69 -9.04
C GLY A 82 -12.47 16.43 -8.52
N ILE A 83 -11.34 16.02 -9.16
CA ILE A 83 -10.59 14.82 -8.79
C ILE A 83 -9.59 15.17 -7.71
N ASN A 84 -9.66 14.44 -6.59
CA ASN A 84 -8.75 14.57 -5.47
C ASN A 84 -8.06 13.23 -5.19
N ILE A 85 -6.81 13.28 -4.75
CA ILE A 85 -6.16 12.11 -4.12
C ILE A 85 -6.75 12.01 -2.72
N HIS A 86 -7.83 11.24 -2.58
CA HIS A 86 -8.52 11.03 -1.33
C HIS A 86 -8.34 9.58 -0.89
N LEU A 87 -7.50 9.41 0.13
CA LEU A 87 -7.24 8.13 0.78
C LEU A 87 -7.84 8.17 2.18
N ALA A 88 -8.52 7.11 2.56
CA ALA A 88 -8.99 6.96 3.93
C ALA A 88 -9.00 5.48 4.32
N VAL A 89 -9.02 5.23 5.62
CA VAL A 89 -9.02 3.88 6.17
C VAL A 89 -10.08 3.75 7.26
N ASP A 90 -10.82 2.66 7.18
CA ASP A 90 -11.70 2.16 8.23
C ASP A 90 -11.15 0.84 8.79
N GLY A 91 -11.85 0.25 9.76
CA GLY A 91 -11.42 -1.01 10.37
C GLY A 91 -11.31 -2.17 9.38
N LEU A 92 -12.22 -2.23 8.39
CA LEU A 92 -12.22 -3.27 7.37
C LEU A 92 -11.07 -3.08 6.37
N SER A 93 -10.90 -1.88 5.84
CA SER A 93 -9.79 -1.55 4.93
C SER A 93 -8.44 -1.82 5.58
N LEU A 94 -8.28 -1.44 6.88
CA LEU A 94 -7.04 -1.69 7.61
C LEU A 94 -6.73 -3.20 7.73
N LEU A 95 -7.76 -4.02 7.99
CA LEU A 95 -7.61 -5.46 8.04
C LEU A 95 -7.20 -6.02 6.68
N MET A 96 -7.79 -5.55 5.59
CA MET A 96 -7.46 -5.97 4.22
C MET A 96 -6.04 -5.54 3.83
N VAL A 97 -5.62 -4.32 4.17
CA VAL A 97 -4.24 -3.83 3.96
C VAL A 97 -3.25 -4.66 4.77
N GLY A 98 -3.55 -4.96 6.03
CA GLY A 98 -2.72 -5.80 6.88
C GLY A 98 -2.57 -7.23 6.35
N LEU A 99 -3.68 -7.82 5.88
CA LEU A 99 -3.67 -9.13 5.24
C LEU A 99 -2.83 -9.11 3.95
N THR A 100 -2.98 -8.07 3.11
CA THR A 100 -2.20 -7.90 1.88
C THR A 100 -0.71 -7.79 2.19
N ALA A 101 -0.32 -6.98 3.18
CA ALA A 101 1.06 -6.84 3.59
C ALA A 101 1.65 -8.14 4.13
N LEU A 102 0.89 -8.89 4.96
CA LEU A 102 1.30 -10.20 5.47
C LEU A 102 1.48 -11.21 4.34
N LEU A 103 0.50 -11.32 3.43
CA LEU A 103 0.60 -12.21 2.27
C LEU A 103 1.77 -11.82 1.36
N GLY A 104 2.07 -10.53 1.24
CA GLY A 104 3.23 -10.04 0.51
C GLY A 104 4.56 -10.52 1.10
N VAL A 105 4.72 -10.46 2.43
CA VAL A 105 5.89 -11.03 3.12
C VAL A 105 6.02 -12.53 2.85
N LEU A 106 4.90 -13.26 2.95
CA LEU A 106 4.88 -14.71 2.67
C LEU A 106 5.20 -15.01 1.21
N ALA A 107 4.64 -14.25 0.26
CA ALA A 107 4.90 -14.43 -1.17
C ALA A 107 6.38 -14.23 -1.53
N VAL A 108 7.02 -13.19 -0.98
CA VAL A 108 8.47 -12.98 -1.14
C VAL A 108 9.25 -14.15 -0.53
N GLY A 109 8.85 -14.62 0.66
CA GLY A 109 9.47 -15.77 1.32
C GLY A 109 9.36 -17.06 0.50
N CYS A 110 8.17 -17.37 -0.04
CA CYS A 110 7.93 -18.55 -0.86
C CYS A 110 8.70 -18.49 -2.19
N SER A 111 8.82 -17.31 -2.80
CA SER A 111 9.55 -17.14 -4.07
C SER A 111 11.06 -17.21 -3.95
N TRP A 112 11.59 -17.25 -2.71
CA TRP A 112 13.04 -17.12 -2.43
C TRP A 112 13.89 -18.17 -3.14
N GLY A 113 13.45 -19.40 -3.17
CA GLY A 113 14.17 -20.52 -3.78
C GLY A 113 13.74 -20.85 -5.20
N GLU A 114 12.51 -20.48 -5.59
CA GLU A 114 11.94 -20.88 -6.88
C GLU A 114 12.33 -19.93 -8.01
N ILE A 115 12.39 -18.64 -7.74
CA ILE A 115 12.69 -17.64 -8.77
C ILE A 115 14.19 -17.41 -8.82
N GLN A 116 14.84 -17.92 -9.90
CA GLN A 116 16.30 -17.84 -10.10
C GLN A 116 16.70 -17.01 -11.32
N LYS A 117 15.75 -16.60 -12.16
CA LYS A 117 16.00 -15.76 -13.34
C LYS A 117 15.12 -14.52 -13.28
N ASN A 118 15.69 -13.37 -13.67
CA ASN A 118 15.00 -12.07 -13.68
C ASN A 118 14.35 -11.77 -12.31
N VAL A 119 15.09 -12.00 -11.24
CA VAL A 119 14.61 -11.92 -9.85
C VAL A 119 14.07 -10.53 -9.55
N GLY A 120 14.78 -9.47 -9.96
CA GLY A 120 14.35 -8.09 -9.74
C GLY A 120 13.08 -7.73 -10.50
N PHE A 121 12.93 -8.21 -11.74
CA PHE A 121 11.71 -7.98 -12.52
C PHE A 121 10.50 -8.71 -11.92
N PHE A 122 10.70 -9.92 -11.41
CA PHE A 122 9.65 -10.65 -10.70
C PHE A 122 9.18 -9.88 -9.46
N HIS A 123 10.14 -9.44 -8.61
CA HIS A 123 9.81 -8.71 -7.39
C HIS A 123 9.21 -7.31 -7.69
N LEU A 124 9.64 -6.65 -8.77
CA LEU A 124 8.98 -5.43 -9.26
C LEU A 124 7.48 -5.67 -9.48
N ASN A 125 7.13 -6.67 -10.29
CA ASN A 125 5.73 -6.95 -10.61
C ASN A 125 4.94 -7.38 -9.36
N LEU A 126 5.54 -8.21 -8.50
CA LEU A 126 4.91 -8.64 -7.25
C LEU A 126 4.59 -7.44 -6.34
N LEU A 127 5.59 -6.59 -6.06
CA LEU A 127 5.41 -5.44 -5.17
C LEU A 127 4.51 -4.37 -5.81
N TRP A 128 4.58 -4.22 -7.13
CA TRP A 128 3.72 -3.32 -7.86
C TRP A 128 2.23 -3.73 -7.75
N SER A 129 1.93 -5.01 -7.97
CA SER A 129 0.58 -5.54 -7.77
C SER A 129 0.10 -5.37 -6.32
N LEU A 130 0.94 -5.68 -5.32
CA LEU A 130 0.60 -5.52 -3.92
C LEU A 130 0.35 -4.05 -3.54
N GLY A 131 1.16 -3.13 -4.07
CA GLY A 131 0.96 -1.68 -3.91
C GLY A 131 -0.36 -1.22 -4.54
N GLY A 132 -0.72 -1.75 -5.72
CA GLY A 132 -2.00 -1.51 -6.36
C GLY A 132 -3.18 -1.99 -5.51
N VAL A 133 -3.11 -3.23 -4.98
CA VAL A 133 -4.13 -3.78 -4.06
C VAL A 133 -4.32 -2.90 -2.83
N ILE A 134 -3.23 -2.46 -2.19
CA ILE A 134 -3.29 -1.55 -1.05
C ILE A 134 -3.95 -0.22 -1.46
N GLY A 135 -3.58 0.31 -2.63
CA GLY A 135 -4.18 1.53 -3.17
C GLY A 135 -5.68 1.41 -3.38
N VAL A 136 -6.16 0.26 -3.90
CA VAL A 136 -7.60 -0.03 -4.06
C VAL A 136 -8.34 0.00 -2.71
N PHE A 137 -7.76 -0.57 -1.66
CA PHE A 137 -8.40 -0.60 -0.34
C PHE A 137 -8.41 0.76 0.39
N LEU A 138 -7.53 1.67 0.01
CA LEU A 138 -7.43 3.00 0.62
C LEU A 138 -8.13 4.09 -0.20
N ALA A 139 -8.42 3.86 -1.49
CA ALA A 139 -9.00 4.85 -2.37
C ALA A 139 -10.49 5.09 -2.06
N ILE A 140 -10.85 6.34 -1.77
CA ILE A 140 -12.26 6.78 -1.60
C ILE A 140 -12.79 7.37 -2.91
N ASP A 141 -11.93 8.04 -3.68
CA ASP A 141 -12.30 8.59 -4.97
C ASP A 141 -12.39 7.49 -6.04
N MET A 142 -13.49 7.48 -6.81
CA MET A 142 -13.75 6.47 -7.84
C MET A 142 -12.65 6.47 -8.93
N PHE A 143 -12.14 7.65 -9.30
CA PHE A 143 -11.07 7.74 -10.29
C PHE A 143 -9.78 7.12 -9.77
N LEU A 144 -9.44 7.40 -8.52
CA LEU A 144 -8.26 6.85 -7.86
C LEU A 144 -8.39 5.33 -7.67
N PHE A 145 -9.59 4.85 -7.34
CA PHE A 145 -9.89 3.42 -7.26
C PHE A 145 -9.62 2.72 -8.60
N PHE A 146 -10.16 3.23 -9.70
CA PHE A 146 -9.93 2.65 -11.03
C PHE A 146 -8.46 2.74 -11.45
N PHE A 147 -7.77 3.82 -11.10
CA PHE A 147 -6.35 3.97 -11.38
C PHE A 147 -5.52 2.85 -10.75
N PHE A 148 -5.73 2.55 -9.46
CA PHE A 148 -5.04 1.45 -8.79
C PHE A 148 -5.51 0.07 -9.27
N TRP A 149 -6.77 -0.07 -9.63
CA TRP A 149 -7.31 -1.30 -10.20
C TRP A 149 -6.63 -1.65 -11.54
N GLU A 150 -6.42 -0.68 -12.41
CA GLU A 150 -5.73 -0.88 -13.69
C GLU A 150 -4.20 -1.13 -13.52
N MET A 151 -3.62 -0.67 -12.42
CA MET A 151 -2.20 -0.92 -12.12
C MET A 151 -1.91 -2.33 -11.60
N MET A 152 -2.90 -3.03 -11.13
CA MET A 152 -2.80 -4.35 -10.49
C MET A 152 -2.82 -5.48 -11.53
#